data_f11b12072758c3e2c94d7c8f04b89b49
#
_entry.id   f11b12072758c3e2c94d7c8f04b89b49
#
_cell.length_a   1.000
_cell.length_b   1.000
_cell.length_c   1.000
_cell.angle_alpha   90.00
_cell.angle_beta   90.00
_cell.angle_gamma   90.00
#
_symmetry.space_group_name_H-M   'P 1'
#
loop_
_entity.id
_entity.type
_entity.pdbx_description
1 polymer ?
#
loop_
_entity_poly.entity_id
_entity_poly.type
_entity_poly.pdbx_seq_one_letter_code
_entity_poly.pdbx_strand_id
1 'polypeptide(L)'
;MTSVAAVDCGTNAIRLLLVEQDKDGCVHEVARRMEIVRLGEGVDKNGVFDADAIERTRQALSKYVDIMLTHNVECVRMVATSASRDADNRDDFFAMTQRELSRVIPGSQAEVISGEEEAQLSFGGAVAAVSYTHLTLPTILLV
;
A
#
# COMPACT_ATOMS: atom_id res chain seq x y z
N MET A 1 1.67 -19.72 -10.47
CA MET A 1 1.88 -18.29 -10.63
C MET A 1 1.60 -17.56 -9.34
N THR A 2 2.48 -16.68 -8.94
CA THR A 2 2.33 -15.94 -7.67
C THR A 2 1.89 -14.52 -7.95
N SER A 3 0.82 -14.09 -7.31
CA SER A 3 0.31 -12.72 -7.46
C SER A 3 0.61 -11.92 -6.20
N VAL A 4 1.22 -10.76 -6.36
CA VAL A 4 1.53 -9.88 -5.25
C VAL A 4 1.04 -8.47 -5.56
N ALA A 5 0.71 -7.74 -4.52
CA ALA A 5 0.21 -6.38 -4.65
C ALA A 5 0.98 -5.43 -3.75
N ALA A 6 1.21 -4.23 -4.25
CA ALA A 6 1.77 -3.15 -3.46
C ALA A 6 0.84 -1.94 -3.54
N VAL A 7 0.62 -1.32 -2.41
CA VAL A 7 -0.17 -0.10 -2.31
C VAL A 7 0.72 0.98 -1.72
N ASP A 8 0.75 2.13 -2.39
CA ASP A 8 1.53 3.28 -1.94
C ASP A 8 0.54 4.40 -1.64
N CYS A 9 0.42 4.76 -0.38
CA CYS A 9 -0.49 5.81 0.06
C CYS A 9 0.30 7.06 0.40
N GLY A 10 0.31 8.00 -0.53
CA GLY A 10 0.94 9.30 -0.32
C GLY A 10 -0.04 10.29 0.31
N THR A 11 0.42 11.53 0.48
CA THR A 11 -0.43 12.59 1.03
C THR A 11 -1.55 12.98 0.07
N ASN A 12 -1.36 12.78 -1.22
CA ASN A 12 -2.30 13.23 -2.24
C ASN A 12 -3.02 12.07 -2.93
N ALA A 13 -2.32 10.99 -3.22
CA ALA A 13 -2.84 9.89 -4.02
C ALA A 13 -2.53 8.53 -3.42
N ILE A 14 -3.38 7.57 -3.68
CA ILE A 14 -3.15 6.17 -3.33
C ILE A 14 -3.00 5.37 -4.63
N ARG A 15 -2.01 4.52 -4.70
CA ARG A 15 -1.66 3.77 -5.90
C ARG A 15 -1.64 2.29 -5.63
N LEU A 16 -2.07 1.53 -6.63
CA LEU A 16 -1.99 0.07 -6.61
C LEU A 16 -1.11 -0.40 -7.74
N LEU A 17 -0.23 -1.35 -7.45
CA LEU A 17 0.46 -2.12 -8.47
C LEU A 17 0.27 -3.60 -8.13
N LEU A 18 -0.30 -4.35 -9.05
CA LEU A 18 -0.50 -5.77 -8.89
C LEU A 18 0.29 -6.48 -9.99
N VAL A 19 1.13 -7.42 -9.57
CA VAL A 19 1.98 -8.16 -10.49
C VAL A 19 1.83 -9.66 -10.26
N GLU A 20 2.11 -10.43 -11.29
CA GLU A 20 2.18 -11.88 -11.22
C GLU A 20 3.57 -12.33 -11.60
N GLN A 21 4.10 -13.29 -10.86
CA GLN A 21 5.39 -13.88 -11.14
C GLN A 21 5.16 -15.30 -11.65
N ASP A 22 5.69 -15.62 -12.79
CA ASP A 22 5.53 -16.96 -13.37
C ASP A 22 6.61 -17.93 -12.84
N LYS A 23 6.57 -19.16 -13.30
CA LYS A 23 7.49 -20.21 -12.86
C LYS A 23 8.95 -19.90 -13.18
N ASP A 24 9.18 -19.10 -14.19
CA ASP A 24 10.53 -18.74 -14.63
C ASP A 24 11.06 -17.52 -13.87
N GLY A 25 10.27 -16.98 -12.96
CA GLY A 25 10.63 -15.80 -12.20
C GLY A 25 10.34 -14.48 -12.90
N CYS A 26 9.72 -14.52 -14.07
CA CYS A 26 9.35 -13.30 -14.78
C CYS A 26 8.16 -12.64 -14.13
N VAL A 27 8.23 -11.33 -13.96
CA VAL A 27 7.19 -10.55 -13.32
C VAL A 27 6.42 -9.77 -14.37
N HIS A 28 5.09 -9.89 -14.34
CA HIS A 28 4.21 -9.22 -15.29
C HIS A 28 3.25 -8.32 -14.54
N GLU A 29 3.14 -7.08 -14.97
CA GLU A 29 2.18 -6.15 -14.40
C GLU A 29 0.78 -6.56 -14.84
N VAL A 30 -0.10 -6.77 -13.87
CA VAL A 30 -1.47 -7.19 -14.11
C VAL A 30 -2.42 -6.01 -14.02
N ALA A 31 -2.23 -5.15 -13.03
CA ALA A 31 -3.07 -3.99 -12.83
C ALA A 31 -2.27 -2.85 -12.21
N ARG A 32 -2.59 -1.65 -12.63
CA ARG A 32 -2.01 -0.43 -12.07
C ARG A 32 -3.13 0.59 -11.97
N ARG A 33 -3.31 1.14 -10.76
CA ARG A 33 -4.38 2.11 -10.49
C ARG A 33 -3.84 3.26 -9.67
N MET A 34 -4.49 4.41 -9.77
CA MET A 34 -4.14 5.57 -8.97
C MET A 34 -5.43 6.38 -8.75
N GLU A 35 -5.62 6.83 -7.52
CA GLU A 35 -6.75 7.71 -7.20
C GLU A 35 -6.26 8.84 -6.31
N ILE A 36 -6.79 10.03 -6.53
CA ILE A 36 -6.49 11.20 -5.73
C ILE A 36 -7.44 11.18 -4.54
N VAL A 37 -6.89 11.06 -3.35
CA VAL A 37 -7.68 10.96 -2.11
C VAL A 37 -7.43 12.10 -1.14
N ARG A 38 -6.36 12.87 -1.33
CA ARG A 38 -6.01 14.04 -0.53
C ARG A 38 -5.95 13.73 0.97
N LEU A 39 -5.29 12.66 1.32
CA LEU A 39 -5.22 12.20 2.70
C LEU A 39 -4.58 13.24 3.62
N GLY A 40 -3.61 13.99 3.12
CA GLY A 40 -2.90 14.98 3.92
C GLY A 40 -3.62 16.31 4.13
N GLU A 41 -4.80 16.48 3.54
CA GLU A 41 -5.49 17.77 3.52
C GLU A 41 -5.76 18.35 4.92
N GLY A 42 -6.22 17.53 5.86
CA GLY A 42 -6.50 17.99 7.21
C GLY A 42 -5.27 18.04 8.11
N VAL A 43 -4.26 17.23 7.81
CA VAL A 43 -3.07 17.12 8.66
C VAL A 43 -2.28 18.42 8.65
N ASP A 44 -2.15 19.07 7.51
CA ASP A 44 -1.40 20.30 7.39
C ASP A 44 -2.01 21.45 8.19
N LYS A 45 -3.34 21.43 8.37
CA LYS A 45 -4.03 22.52 9.07
C LYS A 45 -4.26 22.20 10.54
N ASN A 46 -4.62 20.97 10.86
CA ASN A 46 -5.11 20.62 12.18
C ASN A 46 -4.31 19.53 12.87
N GLY A 47 -3.35 18.94 12.20
CA GLY A 47 -2.57 17.83 12.74
C GLY A 47 -3.33 16.51 12.82
N VAL A 48 -4.50 16.44 12.20
CA VAL A 48 -5.32 15.22 12.17
C VAL A 48 -5.84 14.98 10.76
N PHE A 49 -6.08 13.73 10.44
CA PHE A 49 -6.74 13.40 9.19
C PHE A 49 -8.21 13.82 9.25
N ASP A 50 -8.72 14.39 8.19
CA ASP A 50 -10.15 14.64 8.06
C ASP A 50 -10.87 13.30 7.90
N ALA A 51 -12.02 13.16 8.55
CA ALA A 51 -12.83 11.94 8.44
C ALA A 51 -13.19 11.65 6.97
N ASP A 52 -13.49 12.69 6.21
CA ASP A 52 -13.80 12.55 4.78
C ASP A 52 -12.59 12.04 3.99
N ALA A 53 -11.38 12.48 4.36
CA ALA A 53 -10.16 12.04 3.71
C ALA A 53 -9.89 10.56 3.98
N ILE A 54 -10.08 10.12 5.22
CA ILE A 54 -9.96 8.70 5.58
C ILE A 54 -10.98 7.88 4.80
N GLU A 55 -12.22 8.37 4.68
CA GLU A 55 -13.26 7.65 3.96
C GLU A 55 -12.98 7.56 2.46
N ARG A 56 -12.49 8.64 1.86
CA ARG A 56 -12.07 8.61 0.44
C ARG A 56 -10.98 7.57 0.22
N THR A 57 -10.02 7.53 1.14
CA THR A 57 -8.91 6.57 1.08
C THR A 57 -9.43 5.15 1.27
N ARG A 58 -10.36 4.94 2.20
CA ARG A 58 -10.97 3.63 2.42
C ARG A 58 -11.69 3.14 1.18
N GLN A 59 -12.45 4.00 0.52
CA GLN A 59 -13.17 3.62 -0.69
C GLN A 59 -12.22 3.21 -1.80
N ALA A 60 -11.13 3.96 -1.99
CA ALA A 60 -10.12 3.62 -2.97
C ALA A 60 -9.43 2.29 -2.64
N LEU A 61 -9.05 2.12 -1.38
CA LEU A 61 -8.41 0.89 -0.93
C LEU A 61 -9.34 -0.31 -1.06
N SER A 62 -10.63 -0.14 -0.78
CA SER A 62 -11.62 -1.20 -0.94
C SER A 62 -11.71 -1.67 -2.39
N LYS A 63 -11.68 -0.75 -3.35
CA LYS A 63 -11.64 -1.10 -4.78
C LYS A 63 -10.39 -1.90 -5.11
N TYR A 64 -9.24 -1.49 -4.55
CA TYR A 64 -7.99 -2.19 -4.78
C TYR A 64 -8.02 -3.60 -4.18
N VAL A 65 -8.62 -3.74 -3.00
CA VAL A 65 -8.77 -5.05 -2.35
C VAL A 65 -9.66 -5.96 -3.22
N ASP A 66 -10.71 -5.42 -3.81
CA ASP A 66 -11.56 -6.22 -4.71
C ASP A 66 -10.77 -6.72 -5.92
N ILE A 67 -9.89 -5.90 -6.46
CA ILE A 67 -8.99 -6.31 -7.55
C ILE A 67 -8.05 -7.42 -7.06
N MET A 68 -7.47 -7.25 -5.87
CA MET A 68 -6.59 -8.26 -5.29
C MET A 68 -7.30 -9.59 -5.10
N LEU A 69 -8.54 -9.57 -4.63
CA LEU A 69 -9.32 -10.78 -4.42
C LEU A 69 -9.63 -11.48 -5.74
N THR A 70 -9.92 -10.70 -6.79
CA THR A 70 -10.17 -11.24 -8.12
C THR A 70 -8.96 -11.99 -8.67
N HIS A 71 -7.75 -11.53 -8.34
CA HIS A 71 -6.52 -12.14 -8.85
C HIS A 71 -5.86 -13.10 -7.85
N ASN A 72 -6.52 -13.40 -6.74
CA ASN A 72 -6.01 -14.34 -5.73
C ASN A 72 -4.62 -13.94 -5.24
N VAL A 73 -4.46 -12.69 -4.86
CA VAL A 73 -3.18 -12.17 -4.38
C VAL A 73 -2.74 -12.90 -3.13
N GLU A 74 -1.49 -13.34 -3.11
CA GLU A 74 -0.92 -14.12 -2.01
C GLU A 74 -0.13 -13.29 -1.03
N CYS A 75 0.29 -12.10 -1.43
CA CYS A 75 1.06 -11.21 -0.58
C CYS A 75 0.70 -9.77 -0.91
N VAL A 76 0.52 -8.96 0.11
CA VAL A 76 0.22 -7.55 -0.07
C VAL A 76 1.12 -6.73 0.85
N ARG A 77 1.59 -5.61 0.35
CA ARG A 77 2.32 -4.64 1.16
C ARG A 77 1.76 -3.27 0.88
N MET A 78 1.41 -2.56 1.93
CA MET A 78 0.97 -1.18 1.82
C MET A 78 1.93 -0.29 2.60
N VAL A 79 2.45 0.74 1.95
CA VAL A 79 3.30 1.73 2.60
C VAL A 79 2.57 3.06 2.62
N ALA A 80 2.79 3.83 3.68
CA ALA A 80 2.21 5.14 3.84
C ALA A 80 3.31 6.15 4.16
N THR A 81 3.07 7.39 3.78
CA THR A 81 4.07 8.45 3.93
C THR A 81 4.09 9.01 5.35
N SER A 82 5.03 9.91 5.58
CA SER A 82 5.22 10.55 6.86
C SER A 82 3.99 11.31 7.38
N ALA A 83 3.13 11.79 6.50
CA ALA A 83 1.89 12.45 6.93
C ALA A 83 1.05 11.52 7.79
N SER A 84 1.04 10.22 7.47
CA SER A 84 0.30 9.24 8.25
C SER A 84 0.88 9.04 9.64
N ARG A 85 2.20 9.25 9.79
CA ARG A 85 2.85 9.12 11.08
C ARG A 85 2.57 10.31 11.99
N ASP A 86 2.43 11.50 11.40
CA ASP A 86 2.36 12.74 12.15
C ASP A 86 0.94 13.10 12.59
N ALA A 87 -0.06 12.43 12.08
CA ALA A 87 -1.45 12.73 12.45
C ALA A 87 -1.78 12.19 13.83
N ASP A 88 -2.48 12.99 14.62
CA ASP A 88 -2.89 12.59 15.97
C ASP A 88 -3.82 11.39 15.94
N ASN A 89 -4.66 11.29 14.92
CA ASN A 89 -5.61 10.18 14.77
C ASN A 89 -5.11 9.10 13.81
N ARG A 90 -3.79 8.93 13.74
CA ARG A 90 -3.17 7.93 12.85
C ARG A 90 -3.70 6.51 13.10
N ASP A 91 -4.07 6.19 14.34
CA ASP A 91 -4.57 4.87 14.67
C ASP A 91 -5.87 4.55 13.94
N ASP A 92 -6.72 5.54 13.69
CA ASP A 92 -7.94 5.36 12.92
C ASP A 92 -7.63 4.99 11.47
N PHE A 93 -6.61 5.64 10.91
CA PHE A 93 -6.16 5.32 9.56
C PHE A 93 -5.61 3.89 9.48
N PHE A 94 -4.73 3.53 10.41
CA PHE A 94 -4.13 2.18 10.40
C PHE A 94 -5.16 1.10 10.66
N ALA A 95 -6.12 1.34 11.56
CA ALA A 95 -7.22 0.41 11.81
C ALA A 95 -8.05 0.20 10.54
N MET A 96 -8.30 1.26 9.79
CA MET A 96 -9.02 1.18 8.52
C MET A 96 -8.25 0.31 7.52
N THR A 97 -6.93 0.55 7.39
CA THR A 97 -6.11 -0.23 6.46
C THR A 97 -6.10 -1.71 6.85
N GLN A 98 -6.02 -1.99 8.14
CA GLN A 98 -6.04 -3.36 8.62
C GLN A 98 -7.36 -4.06 8.28
N ARG A 99 -8.49 -3.39 8.47
CA ARG A 99 -9.80 -3.97 8.13
C ARG A 99 -9.89 -4.32 6.65
N GLU A 100 -9.45 -3.41 5.79
CA GLU A 100 -9.53 -3.63 4.34
C GLU A 100 -8.55 -4.69 3.87
N LEU A 101 -7.29 -4.58 4.27
CA LEU A 101 -6.25 -5.51 3.81
C LEU A 101 -6.42 -6.92 4.38
N SER A 102 -7.03 -7.04 5.56
CA SER A 102 -7.29 -8.35 6.16
C SER A 102 -8.30 -9.17 5.34
N ARG A 103 -9.04 -8.55 4.45
CA ARG A 103 -9.91 -9.26 3.52
C ARG A 103 -9.10 -10.11 2.54
N VAL A 104 -7.85 -9.72 2.29
CA VAL A 104 -6.95 -10.44 1.39
C VAL A 104 -6.00 -11.32 2.19
N ILE A 105 -5.25 -10.72 3.10
CA ILE A 105 -4.27 -11.42 3.95
C ILE A 105 -4.58 -11.04 5.40
N PRO A 106 -5.04 -11.97 6.22
CA PRO A 106 -5.38 -11.67 7.62
C PRO A 106 -4.21 -11.03 8.38
N GLY A 107 -4.48 -9.95 9.05
CA GLY A 107 -3.48 -9.23 9.85
C GLY A 107 -2.66 -8.19 9.09
N SER A 108 -2.84 -8.06 7.78
CA SER A 108 -2.11 -7.05 7.01
C SER A 108 -2.59 -5.65 7.33
N GLN A 109 -1.67 -4.73 7.40
CA GLN A 109 -1.96 -3.30 7.59
C GLN A 109 -0.88 -2.45 6.95
N ALA A 110 -1.13 -1.17 6.81
CA ALA A 110 -0.16 -0.25 6.25
C ALA A 110 1.04 -0.09 7.17
N GLU A 111 2.20 0.12 6.56
CA GLU A 111 3.45 0.43 7.25
C GLU A 111 3.83 1.87 6.93
N VAL A 112 4.34 2.60 7.92
CA VAL A 112 4.86 3.93 7.67
C VAL A 112 6.33 3.83 7.35
N ILE A 113 6.75 4.48 6.26
CA ILE A 113 8.16 4.55 5.90
C ILE A 113 8.66 5.97 6.11
N SER A 114 9.96 6.11 6.35
CA SER A 114 10.57 7.43 6.49
C SER A 114 10.62 8.12 5.14
N GLY A 115 10.77 9.43 5.15
CA GLY A 115 10.95 10.19 3.91
C GLY A 115 12.15 9.71 3.11
N GLU A 116 13.20 9.29 3.80
CA GLU A 116 14.39 8.74 3.16
C GLU A 116 14.10 7.40 2.49
N GLU A 117 13.39 6.51 3.19
CA GLU A 117 12.97 5.24 2.60
C GLU A 117 12.05 5.47 1.42
N GLU A 118 11.14 6.43 1.52
CA GLU A 118 10.22 6.77 0.45
C GLU A 118 10.96 7.25 -0.79
N ALA A 119 12.01 8.03 -0.62
CA ALA A 119 12.83 8.49 -1.73
C ALA A 119 13.59 7.35 -2.41
N GLN A 120 14.01 6.35 -1.63
CA GLN A 120 14.73 5.20 -2.15
C GLN A 120 13.80 4.14 -2.73
N LEU A 121 12.57 4.04 -2.21
CA LEU A 121 11.64 3.04 -2.64
C LEU A 121 10.74 3.63 -3.67
N SER A 122 11.05 3.49 -4.91
CA SER A 122 10.08 3.77 -5.97
C SER A 122 8.94 2.76 -5.83
N PHE A 123 7.81 3.05 -6.44
CA PHE A 123 6.68 2.13 -6.43
C PHE A 123 7.09 0.75 -6.96
N GLY A 124 7.88 0.73 -8.04
CA GLY A 124 8.42 -0.52 -8.57
C GLY A 124 9.34 -1.21 -7.57
N GLY A 125 10.14 -0.44 -6.83
CA GLY A 125 11.00 -0.98 -5.80
C GLY A 125 10.21 -1.61 -4.66
N ALA A 126 9.09 -1.02 -4.27
CA ALA A 126 8.21 -1.58 -3.25
C ALA A 126 7.67 -2.93 -3.69
N VAL A 127 7.26 -3.05 -4.94
CA VAL A 127 6.77 -4.31 -5.50
C VAL A 127 7.88 -5.35 -5.53
N ALA A 128 9.08 -4.97 -5.94
CA ALA A 128 10.21 -5.88 -5.94
C ALA A 128 10.53 -6.38 -4.53
N ALA A 129 10.48 -5.50 -3.54
CA ALA A 129 10.70 -5.87 -2.15
C ALA A 129 9.64 -6.86 -1.65
N VAL A 130 8.38 -6.65 -2.01
CA VAL A 130 7.29 -7.56 -1.66
C VAL A 130 7.53 -8.93 -2.29
N SER A 131 7.84 -8.98 -3.58
CA SER A 131 8.13 -10.22 -4.28
C SER A 131 9.27 -10.98 -3.63
N TYR A 132 10.33 -10.27 -3.31
CA TYR A 132 11.48 -10.89 -2.68
C TYR A 132 11.13 -11.45 -1.31
N THR A 133 10.42 -10.69 -0.50
CA THR A 133 10.00 -11.13 0.83
C THR A 133 9.15 -12.39 0.72
N HIS A 134 8.24 -12.42 -0.23
CA HIS A 134 7.39 -13.56 -0.47
C HIS A 134 8.21 -14.79 -0.86
N LEU A 135 9.28 -14.60 -1.61
CA LEU A 135 10.16 -15.67 -2.01
C LEU A 135 11.21 -16.01 -0.95
N THR A 136 11.12 -15.39 0.21
CA THR A 136 12.02 -15.62 1.34
C THR A 136 13.47 -15.29 1.08
N LEU A 137 13.69 -14.30 0.25
CA LEU A 137 15.04 -13.81 0.00
C LEU A 137 15.23 -12.54 0.77
N PRO A 138 15.80 -12.64 1.92
CA PRO A 138 15.81 -11.54 2.82
C PRO A 138 16.54 -10.34 2.43
N THR A 139 17.43 -10.46 1.57
CA THR A 139 18.24 -9.36 1.47
C THR A 139 17.84 -8.49 0.44
N ILE A 140 16.89 -8.09 0.28
CA ILE A 140 16.56 -7.39 -0.59
C ILE A 140 16.60 -6.25 -0.79
N LEU A 141 16.78 -5.72 -1.02
CA LEU A 141 16.92 -4.87 -1.50
C LEU A 141 16.16 -4.06 -1.97
N LEU A 142 15.90 -3.47 -1.70
CA LEU A 142 15.31 -2.32 -1.81
C LEU A 142 15.89 -1.53 -2.75
N VAL A 143 16.26 -1.72 -3.54
CA VAL A 143 16.82 -0.89 -4.35
C VAL A 143 16.29 -0.42 -5.22
#